data_af2aad64acc0a1e8d3a8aa1c384988fe
#
_entry.id   af2aad64acc0a1e8d3a8aa1c384988fe
#
_cell.length_a   1.000
_cell.length_b   1.000
_cell.length_c   1.000
_cell.angle_alpha   90.00
_cell.angle_beta   90.00
_cell.angle_gamma   90.00
#
_symmetry.space_group_name_H-M   'P 1'
#
loop_
_entity.id
_entity.type
_entity.pdbx_description
1 polymer ?
#
loop_
_entity_poly.entity_id
_entity_poly.type
_entity_poly.pdbx_seq_one_letter_code
_entity_poly.pdbx_strand_id
1 'polypeptide(L)'
;MTKRDEIGLGAIHCLVPDERTKVAELPEMGLLGHEETEFARSSGVETIGVFDGRATAGLAAEAVRGLGLAEADHPDLLILVSPRSPDVLLGSDVGQVQAEAGLTGAFSFTVDGLGCAGSSAAWALARDLIVADPGRDSAVIAHASRPTGADRVRYPVTVIGDGAYAMTMVRGGRPVLRAHRMESDGTFHDLFRVDYKSAPWYEWREECQSADRYRFELAMHSRERLVRLVDEVLADAGIGKQDVAATLMQNVTAGAFDFYETLLGLPVHPVCRRHLTELGHLGAMDVVLNLQLLLAEGGLRHGDHVLVLNNSPVAAWAATLWEI
;
A
#
# COMPACT_ATOMS: atom_id res chain seq x y z
N MET A 1 -8.67 -12.91 23.48
CA MET A 1 -7.31 -13.21 22.97
C MET A 1 -6.35 -13.27 24.16
N THR A 2 -5.54 -14.31 24.26
CA THR A 2 -4.46 -14.35 25.23
C THR A 2 -3.32 -13.45 24.73
N LYS A 3 -2.43 -12.96 25.63
CA LYS A 3 -1.23 -12.19 25.20
C LYS A 3 -0.39 -12.91 24.14
N ARG A 4 -0.51 -14.22 24.04
CA ARG A 4 0.19 -15.06 23.07
C ARG A 4 -0.42 -14.98 21.66
N ASP A 5 -1.65 -14.47 21.52
CA ASP A 5 -2.36 -14.33 20.24
C ASP A 5 -2.25 -12.90 19.67
N GLU A 6 -1.57 -11.98 20.37
CA GLU A 6 -1.33 -10.63 19.87
C GLU A 6 -0.24 -10.67 18.82
N ILE A 7 -0.61 -10.33 17.58
CA ILE A 7 0.32 -10.18 16.47
C ILE A 7 0.43 -8.70 16.15
N GLY A 8 1.64 -8.23 16.06
CA GLY A 8 1.91 -6.83 15.78
C GLY A 8 3.12 -6.61 14.90
N LEU A 9 3.46 -5.37 14.73
CA LEU A 9 4.60 -4.91 13.98
C LEU A 9 5.89 -5.22 14.74
N GLY A 10 6.90 -5.80 14.06
CA GLY A 10 8.26 -5.90 14.55
C GLY A 10 9.12 -4.74 14.03
N ALA A 11 9.39 -4.71 12.74
CA ALA A 11 10.20 -3.68 12.08
C ALA A 11 9.61 -3.28 10.74
N ILE A 12 9.96 -2.08 10.26
CA ILE A 12 9.68 -1.60 8.90
C ILE A 12 10.97 -1.04 8.31
N HIS A 13 11.22 -1.36 7.06
CA HIS A 13 12.26 -0.73 6.25
C HIS A 13 11.68 -0.32 4.90
N CYS A 14 11.78 0.96 4.58
CA CYS A 14 11.31 1.54 3.33
C CYS A 14 12.49 2.07 2.51
N LEU A 15 12.45 1.80 1.22
CA LEU A 15 13.36 2.34 0.21
C LEU A 15 12.60 3.31 -0.66
N VAL A 16 13.09 4.54 -0.73
CA VAL A 16 12.62 5.55 -1.67
C VAL A 16 13.83 6.16 -2.36
N PRO A 17 13.75 6.55 -3.63
CA PRO A 17 14.86 7.22 -4.31
C PRO A 17 15.27 8.50 -3.57
N ASP A 18 16.58 8.80 -3.50
CA ASP A 18 17.08 10.03 -2.89
C ASP A 18 16.77 11.26 -3.75
N GLU A 19 16.92 11.09 -5.08
CA GLU A 19 16.63 12.16 -6.04
C GLU A 19 15.14 12.26 -6.32
N ARG A 20 14.68 13.49 -6.51
CA ARG A 20 13.28 13.82 -6.82
C ARG A 20 13.19 14.55 -8.14
N THR A 21 12.20 14.16 -8.94
CA THR A 21 11.84 14.83 -10.19
C THR A 21 10.51 15.56 -9.99
N LYS A 22 10.44 16.82 -10.40
CA LYS A 22 9.17 17.54 -10.37
C LYS A 22 8.20 16.96 -11.38
N VAL A 23 6.95 16.81 -11.00
CA VAL A 23 5.90 16.29 -11.89
C VAL A 23 5.83 17.09 -13.19
N ALA A 24 5.96 18.42 -13.12
CA ALA A 24 5.96 19.28 -14.29
C ALA A 24 7.14 19.07 -15.26
N GLU A 25 8.20 18.42 -14.81
CA GLU A 25 9.42 18.14 -15.58
C GLU A 25 9.47 16.70 -16.11
N LEU A 26 8.47 15.89 -15.82
CA LEU A 26 8.38 14.50 -16.31
C LEU A 26 8.30 14.49 -17.84
N PRO A 27 9.07 13.59 -18.51
CA PRO A 27 9.07 13.51 -19.98
C PRO A 27 7.68 13.29 -20.58
N GLU A 28 6.85 12.50 -19.92
CA GLU A 28 5.48 12.20 -20.34
C GLU A 28 4.53 13.41 -20.33
N MET A 29 4.81 14.45 -19.58
CA MET A 29 3.96 15.66 -19.54
C MET A 29 3.77 16.30 -20.92
N GLY A 30 4.77 16.16 -21.80
CA GLY A 30 4.67 16.60 -23.20
C GLY A 30 3.81 15.71 -24.10
N LEU A 31 3.43 14.54 -23.64
CA LEU A 31 2.64 13.54 -24.38
C LEU A 31 1.18 13.47 -23.89
N LEU A 32 0.88 14.08 -22.73
CA LEU A 32 -0.44 14.05 -22.12
C LEU A 32 -1.44 14.97 -22.82
N GLY A 33 -2.70 14.57 -22.82
CA GLY A 33 -3.81 15.42 -23.20
C GLY A 33 -4.05 16.56 -22.19
N HIS A 34 -4.95 17.48 -22.53
CA HIS A 34 -5.26 18.63 -21.68
C HIS A 34 -5.78 18.21 -20.31
N GLU A 35 -6.74 17.29 -20.26
CA GLU A 35 -7.34 16.81 -19.00
C GLU A 35 -6.34 16.08 -18.10
N GLU A 36 -5.48 15.25 -18.68
CA GLU A 36 -4.42 14.52 -17.96
C GLU A 36 -3.40 15.49 -17.37
N THR A 37 -3.01 16.51 -18.15
CA THR A 37 -2.08 17.55 -17.70
C THR A 37 -2.66 18.36 -16.53
N GLU A 38 -3.91 18.79 -16.62
CA GLU A 38 -4.59 19.51 -15.54
C GLU A 38 -4.77 18.64 -14.29
N PHE A 39 -5.09 17.36 -14.48
CA PHE A 39 -5.16 16.40 -13.40
C PHE A 39 -3.80 16.24 -12.71
N ALA A 40 -2.71 16.03 -13.44
CA ALA A 40 -1.38 15.89 -12.88
C ALA A 40 -0.98 17.11 -12.03
N ARG A 41 -1.28 18.34 -12.52
CA ARG A 41 -1.01 19.58 -11.82
C ARG A 41 -1.84 19.80 -10.56
N SER A 42 -3.08 19.28 -10.55
CA SER A 42 -4.02 19.45 -9.42
C SER A 42 -4.04 18.28 -8.45
N SER A 43 -3.27 17.22 -8.70
CA SER A 43 -3.24 15.99 -7.90
C SER A 43 -2.77 16.20 -6.46
N GLY A 44 -1.98 17.24 -6.21
CA GLY A 44 -1.28 17.50 -4.96
C GLY A 44 0.12 16.87 -4.90
N VAL A 45 0.56 16.19 -5.97
CA VAL A 45 1.93 15.65 -6.09
C VAL A 45 2.82 16.71 -6.74
N GLU A 46 3.89 17.11 -6.07
CA GLU A 46 4.86 18.06 -6.61
C GLU A 46 6.08 17.35 -7.19
N THR A 47 6.54 16.34 -6.51
CA THR A 47 7.72 15.56 -6.92
C THR A 47 7.46 14.06 -6.80
N ILE A 48 8.24 13.26 -7.54
CA ILE A 48 8.32 11.82 -7.41
C ILE A 48 9.77 11.36 -7.40
N GLY A 49 10.03 10.21 -6.79
CA GLY A 49 11.31 9.54 -6.92
C GLY A 49 11.27 8.46 -8.01
N VAL A 50 12.39 8.21 -8.67
CA VAL A 50 12.53 7.19 -9.73
C VAL A 50 13.77 6.36 -9.49
N PHE A 51 13.64 5.03 -9.49
CA PHE A 51 14.77 4.11 -9.47
C PHE A 51 15.20 3.73 -10.90
N ASP A 52 16.37 4.15 -11.31
CA ASP A 52 16.88 3.81 -12.64
C ASP A 52 17.26 2.34 -12.75
N GLY A 53 16.77 1.67 -13.81
CA GLY A 53 17.20 0.35 -14.23
C GLY A 53 17.02 -0.81 -13.24
N ARG A 54 16.27 -0.62 -12.13
CA ARG A 54 16.14 -1.61 -11.06
C ARG A 54 14.83 -2.40 -11.18
N ALA A 55 14.92 -3.73 -11.05
CA ALA A 55 13.77 -4.61 -11.04
C ALA A 55 13.01 -4.55 -9.71
N THR A 56 11.67 -4.70 -9.76
CA THR A 56 10.79 -4.65 -8.58
C THR A 56 11.13 -5.75 -7.56
N ALA A 57 11.36 -6.97 -8.01
CA ALA A 57 11.75 -8.07 -7.12
C ALA A 57 13.09 -7.80 -6.42
N GLY A 58 14.09 -7.24 -7.13
CA GLY A 58 15.37 -6.84 -6.54
C GLY A 58 15.23 -5.72 -5.51
N LEU A 59 14.37 -4.72 -5.76
CA LEU A 59 14.05 -3.65 -4.80
C LEU A 59 13.37 -4.22 -3.54
N ALA A 60 12.40 -5.12 -3.71
CA ALA A 60 11.74 -5.78 -2.60
C ALA A 60 12.72 -6.62 -1.77
N ALA A 61 13.63 -7.37 -2.41
CA ALA A 61 14.68 -8.14 -1.74
C ALA A 61 15.65 -7.23 -0.96
N GLU A 62 16.01 -6.07 -1.52
CA GLU A 62 16.82 -5.09 -0.81
C GLU A 62 16.12 -4.52 0.42
N ALA A 63 14.81 -4.21 0.29
CA ALA A 63 14.02 -3.76 1.43
C ALA A 63 14.00 -4.84 2.53
N VAL A 64 13.87 -6.12 2.19
CA VAL A 64 13.94 -7.23 3.15
C VAL A 64 15.31 -7.29 3.82
N ARG A 65 16.41 -7.20 3.07
CA ARG A 65 17.75 -7.15 3.67
C ARG A 65 17.93 -5.95 4.60
N GLY A 66 17.30 -4.82 4.27
CA GLY A 66 17.31 -3.61 5.09
C GLY A 66 16.63 -3.75 6.46
N LEU A 67 15.83 -4.79 6.67
CA LEU A 67 15.31 -5.13 8.01
C LEU A 67 16.41 -5.58 8.97
N GLY A 68 17.57 -6.04 8.46
CA GLY A 68 18.70 -6.45 9.29
C GLY A 68 18.41 -7.68 10.16
N LEU A 69 17.58 -8.62 9.68
CA LEU A 69 17.20 -9.83 10.43
C LEU A 69 18.44 -10.68 10.72
N ALA A 70 18.61 -11.08 11.96
CA ALA A 70 19.62 -12.07 12.33
C ALA A 70 19.19 -13.46 11.83
N GLU A 71 20.15 -14.39 11.66
CA GLU A 71 19.86 -15.76 11.21
C GLU A 71 18.85 -16.47 12.11
N ALA A 72 18.91 -16.19 13.42
CA ALA A 72 17.97 -16.73 14.39
C ALA A 72 16.54 -16.16 14.31
N ASP A 73 16.37 -15.02 13.62
CA ASP A 73 15.09 -14.31 13.45
C ASP A 73 14.50 -14.52 12.05
N HIS A 74 14.96 -15.56 11.32
CA HIS A 74 14.41 -15.86 10.00
C HIS A 74 12.91 -16.11 10.10
N PRO A 75 12.11 -15.48 9.23
CA PRO A 75 10.65 -15.56 9.29
C PRO A 75 10.16 -16.93 8.85
N ASP A 76 9.01 -17.36 9.41
CA ASP A 76 8.29 -18.56 8.96
C ASP A 76 7.60 -18.34 7.61
N LEU A 77 7.21 -17.08 7.33
CA LEU A 77 6.47 -16.69 6.15
C LEU A 77 7.14 -15.52 5.43
N LEU A 78 7.15 -15.58 4.10
CA LEU A 78 7.44 -14.44 3.22
C LEU A 78 6.21 -14.18 2.34
N ILE A 79 5.59 -13.02 2.47
CA ILE A 79 4.44 -12.59 1.70
C ILE A 79 4.86 -11.45 0.79
N LEU A 80 4.86 -11.68 -0.52
CA LEU A 80 5.09 -10.62 -1.50
C LEU A 80 3.74 -10.03 -1.91
N VAL A 81 3.56 -8.73 -1.72
CA VAL A 81 2.43 -7.99 -2.30
C VAL A 81 2.81 -7.65 -3.74
N SER A 82 2.03 -8.13 -4.71
CA SER A 82 2.32 -7.94 -6.14
C SER A 82 2.49 -6.47 -6.50
N PRO A 83 3.49 -6.15 -7.34
CA PRO A 83 3.53 -4.85 -7.99
C PRO A 83 2.35 -4.69 -8.96
N ARG A 84 2.03 -3.46 -9.30
CA ARG A 84 1.01 -3.16 -10.34
C ARG A 84 1.36 -3.81 -11.69
N SER A 85 2.65 -3.87 -11.99
CA SER A 85 3.17 -4.47 -13.21
C SER A 85 4.43 -5.26 -12.86
N PRO A 86 4.44 -6.59 -13.04
CA PRO A 86 5.63 -7.39 -12.80
C PRO A 86 6.67 -7.14 -13.90
N ASP A 87 7.95 -7.27 -13.58
CA ASP A 87 9.03 -7.15 -14.58
C ASP A 87 9.10 -8.40 -15.47
N VAL A 88 8.65 -9.55 -14.97
CA VAL A 88 8.71 -10.83 -15.67
C VAL A 88 7.34 -11.52 -15.64
N LEU A 89 6.81 -11.84 -16.82
CA LEU A 89 5.62 -12.68 -16.93
C LEU A 89 5.99 -14.14 -16.74
N LEU A 90 5.15 -14.89 -16.03
CA LEU A 90 5.35 -16.32 -15.73
C LEU A 90 6.64 -16.63 -14.92
N GLY A 91 7.25 -15.62 -14.31
CA GLY A 91 8.31 -15.78 -13.34
C GLY A 91 7.79 -16.00 -11.92
N SER A 92 8.70 -16.11 -10.97
CA SER A 92 8.38 -16.17 -9.54
C SER A 92 9.09 -15.03 -8.82
N ASP A 93 8.49 -13.86 -8.81
CA ASP A 93 9.06 -12.68 -8.11
C ASP A 93 9.25 -12.97 -6.62
N VAL A 94 8.30 -13.66 -5.98
CA VAL A 94 8.43 -14.04 -4.57
C VAL A 94 9.59 -15.02 -4.35
N GLY A 95 9.81 -15.96 -5.26
CA GLY A 95 10.96 -16.87 -5.23
C GLY A 95 12.29 -16.13 -5.40
N GLN A 96 12.33 -15.12 -6.27
CA GLN A 96 13.50 -14.25 -6.42
C GLN A 96 13.79 -13.47 -5.13
N VAL A 97 12.76 -12.82 -4.55
CA VAL A 97 12.89 -12.09 -3.28
C VAL A 97 13.38 -13.01 -2.17
N GLN A 98 12.80 -14.22 -2.06
CA GLN A 98 13.20 -15.24 -1.09
C GLN A 98 14.69 -15.60 -1.21
N ALA A 99 15.14 -15.89 -2.43
CA ALA A 99 16.53 -16.28 -2.71
C ALA A 99 17.51 -15.12 -2.46
N GLU A 100 17.23 -13.92 -3.00
CA GLU A 100 18.11 -12.76 -2.89
C GLU A 100 18.20 -12.19 -1.47
N ALA A 101 17.12 -12.35 -0.68
CA ALA A 101 17.08 -11.95 0.73
C ALA A 101 17.62 -13.03 1.69
N GLY A 102 17.95 -14.23 1.19
CA GLY A 102 18.44 -15.32 2.02
C GLY A 102 17.40 -16.01 2.89
N LEU A 103 16.10 -15.86 2.57
CA LEU A 103 14.99 -16.39 3.37
C LEU A 103 14.52 -17.78 2.89
N THR A 104 15.43 -18.65 2.49
CA THR A 104 15.12 -19.94 1.85
C THR A 104 14.32 -20.92 2.72
N GLY A 105 14.30 -20.72 4.03
CA GLY A 105 13.49 -21.50 4.98
C GLY A 105 12.03 -21.04 5.12
N ALA A 106 11.70 -19.82 4.70
CA ALA A 106 10.36 -19.28 4.82
C ALA A 106 9.39 -19.90 3.81
N PHE A 107 8.16 -20.19 4.20
CA PHE A 107 7.10 -20.48 3.23
C PHE A 107 6.69 -19.19 2.52
N SER A 108 6.87 -19.15 1.20
CA SER A 108 6.68 -17.93 0.41
C SER A 108 5.48 -18.01 -0.52
N PHE A 109 4.71 -16.92 -0.60
CA PHE A 109 3.60 -16.77 -1.54
C PHE A 109 3.31 -15.29 -1.85
N THR A 110 2.47 -15.05 -2.86
CA THR A 110 2.15 -13.72 -3.35
C THR A 110 0.69 -13.37 -3.07
N VAL A 111 0.44 -12.13 -2.62
CA VAL A 111 -0.89 -11.50 -2.56
C VAL A 111 -1.06 -10.64 -3.80
N ASP A 112 -2.03 -10.96 -4.63
CA ASP A 112 -2.30 -10.31 -5.91
C ASP A 112 -3.77 -9.94 -6.10
N GLY A 113 -4.08 -9.13 -7.12
CA GLY A 113 -5.43 -8.75 -7.53
C GLY A 113 -6.09 -7.66 -6.67
N LEU A 114 -5.41 -7.15 -5.63
CA LEU A 114 -5.96 -6.16 -4.70
C LEU A 114 -5.37 -4.76 -4.89
N GLY A 115 -4.41 -4.61 -5.81
CA GLY A 115 -3.74 -3.33 -6.08
C GLY A 115 -3.20 -2.68 -4.81
N CYS A 116 -3.49 -1.39 -4.62
CA CYS A 116 -2.99 -0.62 -3.48
C CYS A 116 -3.44 -1.17 -2.11
N ALA A 117 -4.55 -1.92 -2.05
CA ALA A 117 -5.07 -2.53 -0.82
C ALA A 117 -4.33 -3.83 -0.42
N GLY A 118 -3.39 -4.31 -1.26
CA GLY A 118 -2.68 -5.57 -1.04
C GLY A 118 -1.92 -5.64 0.29
N SER A 119 -1.31 -4.53 0.76
CA SER A 119 -0.61 -4.52 2.05
C SER A 119 -1.56 -4.76 3.23
N SER A 120 -2.75 -4.16 3.21
CA SER A 120 -3.76 -4.38 4.26
C SER A 120 -4.22 -5.84 4.30
N ALA A 121 -4.39 -6.48 3.14
CA ALA A 121 -4.69 -7.91 3.06
C ALA A 121 -3.53 -8.78 3.57
N ALA A 122 -2.29 -8.43 3.22
CA ALA A 122 -1.10 -9.15 3.68
C ALA A 122 -0.95 -9.10 5.21
N TRP A 123 -1.28 -7.97 5.85
CA TRP A 123 -1.29 -7.86 7.32
C TRP A 123 -2.27 -8.83 7.96
N ALA A 124 -3.50 -8.87 7.45
CA ALA A 124 -4.52 -9.80 7.97
C ALA A 124 -4.12 -11.25 7.76
N LEU A 125 -3.63 -11.61 6.57
CA LEU A 125 -3.16 -12.96 6.26
C LEU A 125 -1.97 -13.37 7.14
N ALA A 126 -0.99 -12.50 7.34
CA ALA A 126 0.15 -12.77 8.21
C ALA A 126 -0.32 -13.06 9.64
N ARG A 127 -1.16 -12.18 10.21
CA ARG A 127 -1.75 -12.39 11.54
C ARG A 127 -2.47 -13.73 11.62
N ASP A 128 -3.37 -14.01 10.69
CA ASP A 128 -4.23 -15.18 10.75
C ASP A 128 -3.43 -16.47 10.58
N LEU A 129 -2.42 -16.49 9.71
CA LEU A 129 -1.54 -17.64 9.50
C LEU A 129 -0.61 -17.90 10.70
N ILE A 130 -0.15 -16.84 11.38
CA ILE A 130 0.65 -16.97 12.62
C ILE A 130 -0.24 -17.48 13.77
N VAL A 131 -1.46 -16.94 13.91
CA VAL A 131 -2.40 -17.37 14.96
C VAL A 131 -2.85 -18.81 14.75
N ALA A 132 -3.10 -19.22 13.51
CA ALA A 132 -3.59 -20.56 13.17
C ALA A 132 -2.55 -21.66 13.43
N ASP A 133 -1.25 -21.34 13.43
CA ASP A 133 -0.18 -22.31 13.64
C ASP A 133 0.73 -21.85 14.80
N PRO A 134 0.66 -22.52 15.97
CA PRO A 134 1.50 -22.18 17.13
C PRO A 134 3.01 -22.35 16.88
N GLY A 135 3.40 -23.04 15.82
CA GLY A 135 4.80 -23.20 15.40
C GLY A 135 5.32 -22.03 14.58
N ARG A 136 4.45 -21.05 14.23
CA ARG A 136 4.81 -19.85 13.49
C ARG A 136 4.82 -18.64 14.41
N ASP A 137 5.89 -17.88 14.38
CA ASP A 137 6.06 -16.70 15.22
C ASP A 137 6.19 -15.40 14.42
N SER A 138 6.53 -15.50 13.12
CA SER A 138 6.83 -14.31 12.31
C SER A 138 6.53 -14.44 10.83
N ALA A 139 6.26 -13.29 10.21
CA ALA A 139 6.14 -13.13 8.77
C ALA A 139 6.89 -11.87 8.30
N VAL A 140 7.54 -11.95 7.16
CA VAL A 140 8.00 -10.79 6.39
C VAL A 140 6.98 -10.52 5.30
N ILE A 141 6.58 -9.27 5.17
CA ILE A 141 5.76 -8.75 4.06
C ILE A 141 6.63 -7.78 3.27
N ALA A 142 6.69 -7.95 1.97
CA ALA A 142 7.48 -7.10 1.08
C ALA A 142 6.68 -6.63 -0.15
N HIS A 143 7.04 -5.50 -0.69
CA HIS A 143 6.46 -4.93 -1.92
C HIS A 143 7.46 -3.98 -2.56
N ALA A 144 7.34 -3.82 -3.89
CA ALA A 144 7.96 -2.72 -4.60
C ALA A 144 6.97 -2.14 -5.62
N SER A 145 6.95 -0.83 -5.74
CA SER A 145 6.16 -0.09 -6.73
C SER A 145 7.11 0.57 -7.72
N ARG A 146 6.94 0.24 -8.99
CA ARG A 146 7.65 0.85 -10.10
C ARG A 146 6.79 0.72 -11.35
N PRO A 147 6.22 1.80 -11.88
CA PRO A 147 5.47 1.73 -13.13
C PRO A 147 6.43 1.44 -14.29
N THR A 148 5.94 0.72 -15.31
CA THR A 148 6.67 0.50 -16.55
C THR A 148 6.46 1.66 -17.51
N GLY A 149 7.52 2.13 -18.16
CA GLY A 149 7.44 3.14 -19.21
C GLY A 149 6.93 4.52 -18.76
N ALA A 150 6.14 5.16 -19.60
CA ALA A 150 5.61 6.52 -19.45
C ALA A 150 4.30 6.59 -18.64
N ASP A 151 4.09 5.68 -17.68
CA ASP A 151 2.80 5.46 -17.02
C ASP A 151 2.75 6.06 -15.61
N ARG A 152 3.51 7.15 -15.37
CA ARG A 152 3.57 7.80 -14.07
C ARG A 152 2.33 8.65 -13.76
N VAL A 153 1.77 9.30 -14.77
CA VAL A 153 0.49 10.01 -14.64
C VAL A 153 -0.65 9.03 -14.94
N ARG A 154 -1.19 8.42 -13.91
CA ARG A 154 -2.31 7.48 -13.99
C ARG A 154 -3.64 8.22 -13.88
N TYR A 155 -4.09 8.80 -14.98
CA TYR A 155 -5.37 9.48 -15.05
C TYR A 155 -6.56 8.51 -15.01
N PRO A 156 -7.63 8.79 -14.23
CA PRO A 156 -7.85 9.92 -13.34
C PRO A 156 -7.53 9.58 -11.86
N VAL A 157 -6.54 8.74 -11.59
CA VAL A 157 -6.31 8.18 -10.25
C VAL A 157 -5.26 8.95 -9.46
N THR A 158 -4.02 9.07 -9.99
CA THR A 158 -2.89 9.61 -9.23
C THR A 158 -1.64 9.84 -10.10
N VAL A 159 -0.57 10.38 -9.48
CA VAL A 159 0.79 10.38 -10.05
C VAL A 159 1.66 9.43 -9.23
N ILE A 160 2.40 8.54 -9.91
CA ILE A 160 3.08 7.40 -9.31
C ILE A 160 4.59 7.64 -9.20
N GLY A 161 5.14 7.47 -7.99
CA GLY A 161 6.57 7.35 -7.74
C GLY A 161 7.02 5.90 -7.58
N ASP A 162 8.34 5.71 -7.43
CA ASP A 162 8.95 4.42 -7.13
C ASP A 162 9.23 4.30 -5.63
N GLY A 163 9.08 3.08 -5.12
CA GLY A 163 9.40 2.76 -3.73
C GLY A 163 9.34 1.26 -3.47
N ALA A 164 9.97 0.82 -2.40
CA ALA A 164 9.85 -0.54 -1.90
C ALA A 164 9.79 -0.55 -0.38
N TYR A 165 9.16 -1.56 0.19
CA TYR A 165 9.19 -1.76 1.63
C TYR A 165 9.33 -3.23 1.98
N ALA A 166 9.83 -3.48 3.17
CA ALA A 166 9.63 -4.71 3.90
C ALA A 166 9.22 -4.40 5.34
N MET A 167 8.37 -5.25 5.90
CA MET A 167 7.98 -5.17 7.30
C MET A 167 7.88 -6.56 7.90
N THR A 168 8.08 -6.68 9.21
CA THR A 168 7.82 -7.91 9.94
C THR A 168 6.55 -7.78 10.76
N MET A 169 5.77 -8.87 10.77
CA MET A 169 4.71 -9.09 11.73
C MET A 169 5.09 -10.25 12.63
N VAL A 170 5.03 -10.04 13.96
CA VAL A 170 5.56 -10.99 14.93
C VAL A 170 4.63 -11.15 16.12
N ARG A 171 4.70 -12.30 16.80
CA ARG A 171 4.03 -12.50 18.10
C ARG A 171 4.55 -11.51 19.13
N GLY A 172 3.63 -10.82 19.80
CA GLY A 172 3.97 -9.80 20.80
C GLY A 172 4.56 -8.52 20.23
N GLY A 173 4.57 -8.32 18.89
CA GLY A 173 5.02 -7.10 18.24
C GLY A 173 4.14 -5.89 18.58
N ARG A 174 4.68 -4.68 18.37
CA ARG A 174 3.99 -3.40 18.60
C ARG A 174 4.25 -2.43 17.45
N PRO A 175 3.23 -1.68 16.98
CA PRO A 175 1.80 -1.71 17.30
C PRO A 175 1.15 -3.08 17.08
N VAL A 176 0.10 -3.39 17.84
CA VAL A 176 -0.71 -4.62 17.67
C VAL A 176 -1.80 -4.39 16.62
N LEU A 177 -1.99 -5.33 15.70
CA LEU A 177 -3.13 -5.33 14.79
C LEU A 177 -4.39 -5.77 15.54
N ARG A 178 -5.20 -4.81 16.00
CA ARG A 178 -6.38 -5.04 16.83
C ARG A 178 -7.59 -5.51 16.07
N ALA A 179 -7.88 -4.84 14.96
CA ALA A 179 -9.03 -5.18 14.13
C ALA A 179 -8.71 -4.91 12.66
N HIS A 180 -9.34 -5.68 11.78
CA HIS A 180 -9.21 -5.52 10.34
C HIS A 180 -10.48 -5.96 9.65
N ARG A 181 -10.94 -5.16 8.70
CA ARG A 181 -12.05 -5.46 7.80
C ARG A 181 -11.66 -5.11 6.37
N MET A 182 -12.06 -5.95 5.44
CA MET A 182 -11.76 -5.76 4.03
C MET A 182 -12.88 -6.31 3.15
N GLU A 183 -13.14 -5.63 2.04
CA GLU A 183 -14.11 -6.02 1.03
C GLU A 183 -13.60 -5.78 -0.38
N SER A 184 -14.17 -6.48 -1.33
CA SER A 184 -13.96 -6.26 -2.76
C SER A 184 -15.27 -6.36 -3.54
N ASP A 185 -15.31 -5.76 -4.75
CA ASP A 185 -16.48 -5.78 -5.61
C ASP A 185 -16.09 -6.07 -7.06
N GLY A 186 -16.40 -7.24 -7.54
CA GLY A 186 -16.09 -7.68 -8.90
C GLY A 186 -16.84 -6.90 -10.01
N THR A 187 -17.82 -6.08 -9.68
CA THR A 187 -18.57 -5.26 -10.66
C THR A 187 -17.67 -4.28 -11.43
N PHE A 188 -16.52 -3.91 -10.81
CA PHE A 188 -15.57 -2.97 -11.39
C PHE A 188 -14.33 -3.63 -12.03
N HIS A 189 -14.38 -4.94 -12.28
CA HIS A 189 -13.23 -5.73 -12.79
C HIS A 189 -12.66 -5.22 -14.12
N ASP A 190 -13.46 -4.54 -14.92
CA ASP A 190 -13.15 -4.03 -16.26
C ASP A 190 -12.74 -2.57 -16.27
N LEU A 191 -12.78 -1.87 -15.14
CA LEU A 191 -12.61 -0.41 -15.07
C LEU A 191 -11.19 0.02 -15.47
N PHE A 192 -10.18 -0.75 -15.07
CA PHE A 192 -8.79 -0.54 -15.44
C PHE A 192 -8.19 -1.81 -16.02
N ARG A 193 -7.54 -1.69 -17.16
CA ARG A 193 -6.90 -2.83 -17.82
C ARG A 193 -5.70 -2.40 -18.65
N VAL A 194 -4.81 -3.35 -18.89
CA VAL A 194 -3.77 -3.28 -19.92
C VAL A 194 -4.01 -4.41 -20.89
N ASP A 195 -4.29 -4.10 -22.17
CA ASP A 195 -4.38 -5.13 -23.21
C ASP A 195 -2.97 -5.46 -23.73
N TYR A 196 -2.25 -6.31 -22.98
CA TYR A 196 -0.89 -6.68 -23.30
C TYR A 196 -0.74 -7.63 -24.50
N LYS A 197 -1.85 -8.18 -25.02
CA LYS A 197 -1.79 -9.13 -26.15
C LYS A 197 -1.87 -8.45 -27.52
N SER A 198 -2.41 -7.23 -27.58
CA SER A 198 -2.63 -6.50 -28.83
C SER A 198 -1.49 -5.56 -29.19
N ALA A 199 -0.58 -5.27 -28.25
CA ALA A 199 0.50 -4.30 -28.44
C ALA A 199 1.84 -4.80 -27.88
N PRO A 200 2.98 -4.34 -28.42
CA PRO A 200 4.29 -4.62 -27.85
C PRO A 200 4.43 -3.99 -26.46
N TRP A 201 5.23 -4.60 -25.57
CA TRP A 201 5.35 -4.22 -24.17
C TRP A 201 5.69 -2.75 -23.92
N TYR A 202 6.45 -2.11 -24.79
CA TYR A 202 6.84 -0.69 -24.67
C TYR A 202 5.70 0.28 -25.03
N GLU A 203 4.60 -0.23 -25.57
CA GLU A 203 3.37 0.52 -25.84
C GLU A 203 2.28 0.26 -24.81
N TRP A 204 2.52 -0.63 -23.84
CA TRP A 204 1.54 -0.95 -22.82
C TRP A 204 1.23 0.27 -21.96
N ARG A 205 -0.04 0.58 -21.89
CA ARG A 205 -0.58 1.61 -21.00
C ARG A 205 -1.80 1.06 -20.29
N GLU A 206 -1.97 1.46 -19.03
CA GLU A 206 -3.22 1.17 -18.35
C GLU A 206 -4.29 2.13 -18.85
N GLU A 207 -5.41 1.58 -19.27
CA GLU A 207 -6.56 2.32 -19.74
C GLU A 207 -7.65 2.34 -18.68
N CYS A 208 -8.13 3.53 -18.31
CA CYS A 208 -9.39 3.69 -17.60
C CYS A 208 -10.54 3.62 -18.63
N GLN A 209 -11.35 2.55 -18.56
CA GLN A 209 -12.42 2.33 -19.53
C GLN A 209 -13.54 3.37 -19.42
N SER A 210 -13.72 4.00 -18.25
CA SER A 210 -14.66 5.09 -18.04
C SER A 210 -14.24 5.93 -16.84
N ALA A 211 -13.79 7.15 -17.09
CA ALA A 211 -13.49 8.12 -16.05
C ALA A 211 -14.72 8.48 -15.22
N ASP A 212 -15.91 8.48 -15.82
CA ASP A 212 -17.16 8.76 -15.10
C ASP A 212 -17.55 7.63 -14.16
N ARG A 213 -17.42 6.35 -14.57
CA ARG A 213 -17.62 5.22 -13.64
C ARG A 213 -16.64 5.28 -12.47
N TYR A 214 -15.39 5.63 -12.72
CA TYR A 214 -14.40 5.81 -11.66
C TYR A 214 -14.78 6.94 -10.71
N ARG A 215 -15.10 8.12 -11.24
CA ARG A 215 -15.33 9.34 -10.46
C ARG A 215 -16.66 9.34 -9.71
N PHE A 216 -17.69 8.69 -10.26
CA PHE A 216 -19.05 8.72 -9.70
C PHE A 216 -19.47 7.38 -9.11
N GLU A 217 -19.44 6.28 -9.87
CA GLU A 217 -19.95 5.01 -9.37
C GLU A 217 -19.01 4.41 -8.34
N LEU A 218 -17.72 4.21 -8.68
CA LEU A 218 -16.74 3.65 -7.74
C LEU A 218 -16.55 4.55 -6.52
N ALA A 219 -16.57 5.88 -6.68
CA ALA A 219 -16.47 6.81 -5.57
C ALA A 219 -17.65 6.69 -4.59
N MET A 220 -18.88 6.50 -5.08
CA MET A 220 -20.06 6.27 -4.23
C MET A 220 -19.96 4.94 -3.50
N HIS A 221 -19.57 3.86 -4.17
CA HIS A 221 -19.33 2.57 -3.54
C HIS A 221 -18.21 2.64 -2.49
N SER A 222 -17.12 3.34 -2.80
CA SER A 222 -16.01 3.56 -1.86
C SER A 222 -16.45 4.30 -0.60
N ARG A 223 -17.29 5.34 -0.78
CA ARG A 223 -17.90 6.10 0.33
C ARG A 223 -18.66 5.19 1.27
N GLU A 224 -19.61 4.43 0.75
CA GLU A 224 -20.50 3.59 1.56
C GLU A 224 -19.71 2.49 2.29
N ARG A 225 -18.80 1.85 1.57
CA ARG A 225 -17.99 0.75 2.12
C ARG A 225 -17.01 1.22 3.18
N LEU A 226 -16.27 2.30 2.93
CA LEU A 226 -15.29 2.79 3.91
C LEU A 226 -15.97 3.29 5.19
N VAL A 227 -17.13 3.96 5.10
CA VAL A 227 -17.88 4.35 6.30
C VAL A 227 -18.24 3.11 7.13
N ARG A 228 -18.82 2.10 6.49
CA ARG A 228 -19.21 0.86 7.17
C ARG A 228 -18.00 0.11 7.75
N LEU A 229 -16.93 -0.06 6.98
CA LEU A 229 -15.73 -0.76 7.42
C LEU A 229 -15.06 -0.06 8.62
N VAL A 230 -15.08 1.27 8.64
CA VAL A 230 -14.59 2.05 9.80
C VAL A 230 -15.47 1.78 11.03
N ASP A 231 -16.78 1.88 10.89
CA ASP A 231 -17.69 1.65 12.02
C ASP A 231 -17.56 0.21 12.56
N GLU A 232 -17.43 -0.80 11.66
CA GLU A 232 -17.24 -2.19 12.05
C GLU A 232 -15.89 -2.44 12.75
N VAL A 233 -14.78 -1.88 12.24
CA VAL A 233 -13.45 -2.04 12.83
C VAL A 233 -13.38 -1.40 14.23
N LEU A 234 -13.98 -0.23 14.40
CA LEU A 234 -14.04 0.44 15.69
C LEU A 234 -14.92 -0.34 16.68
N ALA A 235 -16.06 -0.87 16.21
CA ALA A 235 -16.94 -1.72 17.03
C ALA A 235 -16.26 -3.03 17.45
N ASP A 236 -15.51 -3.69 16.57
CA ASP A 236 -14.73 -4.90 16.88
C ASP A 236 -13.68 -4.63 17.98
N ALA A 237 -13.12 -3.43 18.01
CA ALA A 237 -12.16 -3.01 19.03
C ALA A 237 -12.84 -2.44 20.30
N GLY A 238 -14.15 -2.20 20.28
CA GLY A 238 -14.89 -1.63 21.40
C GLY A 238 -14.61 -0.15 21.66
N ILE A 239 -14.22 0.62 20.63
CA ILE A 239 -13.87 2.05 20.72
C ILE A 239 -14.73 2.90 19.79
N GLY A 240 -14.72 4.21 19.99
CA GLY A 240 -15.37 5.18 19.13
C GLY A 240 -14.38 6.01 18.30
N LYS A 241 -14.91 6.81 17.36
CA LYS A 241 -14.08 7.70 16.52
C LYS A 241 -13.23 8.67 17.35
N GLN A 242 -13.70 9.11 18.49
CA GLN A 242 -12.99 10.00 19.42
C GLN A 242 -11.73 9.37 20.05
N ASP A 243 -11.62 8.05 20.01
CA ASP A 243 -10.51 7.29 20.58
C ASP A 243 -9.41 7.00 19.52
N VAL A 244 -9.63 7.46 18.26
CA VAL A 244 -8.65 7.36 17.17
C VAL A 244 -7.66 8.51 17.29
N ALA A 245 -6.41 8.19 17.63
CA ALA A 245 -5.34 9.18 17.80
C ALA A 245 -4.79 9.69 16.45
N ALA A 246 -4.78 8.84 15.42
CA ALA A 246 -4.35 9.21 14.08
C ALA A 246 -5.07 8.39 13.01
N THR A 247 -5.40 9.02 11.88
CA THR A 247 -5.93 8.33 10.70
C THR A 247 -4.91 8.43 9.57
N LEU A 248 -4.49 7.29 9.04
CA LEU A 248 -3.63 7.18 7.87
C LEU A 248 -4.45 6.69 6.68
N MET A 249 -4.06 7.15 5.51
CA MET A 249 -4.72 6.77 4.26
C MET A 249 -3.68 6.62 3.15
N GLN A 250 -3.99 5.83 2.12
CA GLN A 250 -3.17 5.79 0.92
C GLN A 250 -3.16 7.14 0.21
N ASN A 251 -2.08 7.41 -0.51
CA ASN A 251 -1.80 8.72 -1.11
C ASN A 251 -2.25 8.75 -2.57
N VAL A 252 -3.52 9.04 -2.82
CA VAL A 252 -4.08 9.07 -4.19
C VAL A 252 -4.02 10.50 -4.76
N THR A 253 -4.75 11.42 -4.15
CA THR A 253 -4.73 12.86 -4.46
C THR A 253 -5.04 13.69 -3.21
N ALA A 254 -4.67 14.96 -3.20
CA ALA A 254 -5.04 15.89 -2.12
C ALA A 254 -6.56 15.98 -1.93
N GLY A 255 -7.32 16.05 -3.03
CA GLY A 255 -8.78 16.09 -2.99
C GLY A 255 -9.42 14.82 -2.41
N ALA A 256 -8.76 13.65 -2.56
CA ALA A 256 -9.24 12.42 -1.92
C ALA A 256 -9.13 12.52 -0.39
N PHE A 257 -8.07 13.10 0.16
CA PHE A 257 -7.95 13.32 1.60
C PHE A 257 -9.07 14.22 2.11
N ASP A 258 -9.31 15.38 1.48
CA ASP A 258 -10.36 16.32 1.86
C ASP A 258 -11.75 15.67 1.85
N PHE A 259 -12.01 14.86 0.82
CA PHE A 259 -13.25 14.11 0.70
C PHE A 259 -13.45 13.12 1.86
N TYR A 260 -12.45 12.29 2.17
CA TYR A 260 -12.57 11.30 3.22
C TYR A 260 -12.53 11.89 4.63
N GLU A 261 -11.78 12.96 4.88
CA GLU A 261 -11.84 13.70 6.14
C GLU A 261 -13.25 14.21 6.43
N THR A 262 -13.88 14.84 5.42
CA THR A 262 -15.25 15.33 5.54
C THR A 262 -16.24 14.20 5.75
N LEU A 263 -16.12 13.13 4.99
CA LEU A 263 -17.01 11.98 5.02
C LEU A 263 -17.00 11.24 6.36
N LEU A 264 -15.79 10.98 6.88
CA LEU A 264 -15.62 10.16 8.08
C LEU A 264 -15.67 10.99 9.38
N GLY A 265 -15.48 12.31 9.27
CA GLY A 265 -15.28 13.17 10.43
C GLY A 265 -14.00 12.87 11.20
N LEU A 266 -12.99 12.31 10.50
CA LEU A 266 -11.68 11.95 11.03
C LEU A 266 -10.61 12.65 10.19
N PRO A 267 -9.75 13.52 10.78
CA PRO A 267 -8.68 14.17 10.03
C PRO A 267 -7.61 13.15 9.61
N VAL A 268 -7.19 13.21 8.35
CA VAL A 268 -6.06 12.43 7.85
C VAL A 268 -4.77 13.06 8.39
N HIS A 269 -3.89 12.24 8.96
CA HIS A 269 -2.66 12.74 9.57
C HIS A 269 -1.78 13.47 8.53
N PRO A 270 -1.16 14.61 8.90
CA PRO A 270 -0.34 15.43 7.97
C PRO A 270 0.78 14.67 7.26
N VAL A 271 1.27 13.58 7.85
CA VAL A 271 2.29 12.71 7.23
C VAL A 271 1.86 12.19 5.86
N CYS A 272 0.56 11.87 5.68
CA CYS A 272 0.04 11.40 4.39
C CYS A 272 0.11 12.49 3.32
N ARG A 273 -0.23 13.74 3.67
CA ARG A 273 -0.17 14.87 2.73
C ARG A 273 1.26 15.19 2.33
N ARG A 274 2.20 15.20 3.31
CA ARG A 274 3.63 15.40 3.03
C ARG A 274 4.16 14.32 2.10
N HIS A 275 3.86 13.04 2.40
CA HIS A 275 4.26 11.93 1.57
C HIS A 275 3.69 12.04 0.14
N LEU A 276 2.38 12.35 -0.02
CA LEU A 276 1.77 12.57 -1.34
C LEU A 276 2.52 13.66 -2.11
N THR A 277 2.77 14.80 -1.48
CA THR A 277 3.42 15.96 -2.13
C THR A 277 4.83 15.62 -2.62
N GLU A 278 5.62 14.94 -1.80
CA GLU A 278 7.05 14.71 -2.04
C GLU A 278 7.37 13.45 -2.84
N LEU A 279 6.51 12.41 -2.77
CA LEU A 279 6.79 11.08 -3.32
C LEU A 279 5.73 10.59 -4.30
N GLY A 280 4.54 11.20 -4.30
CA GLY A 280 3.38 10.71 -5.03
C GLY A 280 2.80 9.44 -4.42
N HIS A 281 2.16 8.64 -5.26
CA HIS A 281 1.58 7.35 -4.89
C HIS A 281 2.59 6.22 -5.10
N LEU A 282 2.86 5.44 -4.08
CA LEU A 282 3.79 4.32 -4.11
C LEU A 282 3.08 2.95 -4.06
N GLY A 283 1.85 2.90 -4.59
CA GLY A 283 1.08 1.66 -4.62
C GLY A 283 0.71 1.15 -3.22
N ALA A 284 0.86 -0.15 -3.00
CA ALA A 284 0.58 -0.78 -1.70
C ALA A 284 1.53 -0.33 -0.58
N MET A 285 2.62 0.36 -0.90
CA MET A 285 3.57 0.90 0.06
C MET A 285 3.05 2.09 0.85
N ASP A 286 2.14 2.89 0.31
CA ASP A 286 1.71 4.17 0.91
C ASP A 286 1.39 4.07 2.39
N VAL A 287 0.52 3.14 2.75
CA VAL A 287 0.04 2.98 4.13
C VAL A 287 1.14 2.46 5.07
N VAL A 288 2.11 1.72 4.55
CA VAL A 288 3.26 1.23 5.32
C VAL A 288 4.25 2.36 5.59
N LEU A 289 4.57 3.16 4.58
CA LEU A 289 5.45 4.31 4.75
C LEU A 289 4.81 5.38 5.65
N ASN A 290 3.52 5.65 5.48
CA ASN A 290 2.79 6.57 6.37
C ASN A 290 2.82 6.09 7.82
N LEU A 291 2.65 4.77 8.06
CA LEU A 291 2.75 4.20 9.41
C LEU A 291 4.18 4.33 9.97
N GLN A 292 5.20 4.01 9.17
CA GLN A 292 6.61 4.17 9.58
C GLN A 292 6.92 5.63 9.95
N LEU A 293 6.52 6.58 9.11
CA LEU A 293 6.77 8.00 9.35
C LEU A 293 6.03 8.52 10.58
N LEU A 294 4.76 8.11 10.78
CA LEU A 294 3.99 8.45 11.98
C LEU A 294 4.68 7.93 13.25
N LEU A 295 5.12 6.68 13.25
CA LEU A 295 5.82 6.09 14.40
C LEU A 295 7.16 6.79 14.68
N ALA A 296 7.88 7.19 13.63
CA ALA A 296 9.16 7.91 13.74
C ALA A 296 9.00 9.35 14.26
N GLU A 297 7.89 10.04 13.97
CA GLU A 297 7.60 11.37 14.51
C GLU A 297 7.42 11.36 16.03
N GLY A 298 7.01 10.22 16.58
CA GLY A 298 6.69 10.08 18.00
C GLY A 298 5.39 10.78 18.38
N GLY A 299 5.15 10.92 19.68
CA GLY A 299 3.93 11.58 20.20
C GLY A 299 2.79 10.63 20.50
N LEU A 300 2.75 9.43 19.91
CA LEU A 300 1.80 8.40 20.26
C LEU A 300 2.16 7.72 21.59
N ARG A 301 1.15 7.33 22.35
CA ARG A 301 1.29 6.70 23.66
C ARG A 301 0.80 5.26 23.60
N HIS A 302 1.27 4.46 24.51
CA HIS A 302 0.75 3.08 24.70
C HIS A 302 -0.78 3.13 24.90
N GLY A 303 -1.49 2.34 24.10
CA GLY A 303 -2.95 2.29 24.06
C GLY A 303 -3.60 3.26 23.07
N ASP A 304 -2.84 4.15 22.42
CA ASP A 304 -3.35 4.97 21.32
C ASP A 304 -3.70 4.11 20.10
N HIS A 305 -4.75 4.50 19.39
CA HIS A 305 -5.24 3.77 18.22
C HIS A 305 -4.95 4.53 16.93
N VAL A 306 -4.36 3.83 15.96
CA VAL A 306 -4.10 4.34 14.62
C VAL A 306 -4.99 3.60 13.64
N LEU A 307 -5.89 4.34 12.98
CA LEU A 307 -6.76 3.82 11.92
C LEU A 307 -6.06 3.97 10.57
N VAL A 308 -5.94 2.88 9.83
CA VAL A 308 -5.37 2.86 8.48
C VAL A 308 -6.45 2.51 7.49
N LEU A 309 -6.71 3.42 6.55
CA LEU A 309 -7.68 3.25 5.47
C LEU A 309 -6.96 3.00 4.16
N ASN A 310 -7.44 2.02 3.44
CA ASN A 310 -6.88 1.68 2.14
C ASN A 310 -7.99 1.33 1.15
N ASN A 311 -7.90 1.83 -0.07
CA ASN A 311 -8.80 1.45 -1.15
C ASN A 311 -8.02 1.30 -2.46
N SER A 312 -8.60 0.63 -3.42
CA SER A 312 -7.94 0.38 -4.70
C SER A 312 -8.91 0.59 -5.86
N PRO A 313 -8.43 1.13 -7.00
CA PRO A 313 -9.24 1.23 -8.21
C PRO A 313 -9.75 -0.12 -8.76
N VAL A 314 -9.19 -1.23 -8.29
CA VAL A 314 -9.72 -2.58 -8.55
C VAL A 314 -10.89 -2.94 -7.61
N ALA A 315 -11.50 -1.93 -7.00
CA ALA A 315 -12.64 -2.05 -6.08
C ALA A 315 -12.37 -3.00 -4.89
N ALA A 316 -11.30 -2.71 -4.17
CA ALA A 316 -10.98 -3.31 -2.88
C ALA A 316 -10.84 -2.21 -1.83
N TRP A 317 -11.42 -2.42 -0.64
CA TRP A 317 -11.43 -1.47 0.48
C TRP A 317 -11.04 -2.16 1.77
N ALA A 318 -10.23 -1.50 2.59
CA ALA A 318 -9.82 -2.02 3.88
C ALA A 318 -9.79 -0.92 4.94
N ALA A 319 -10.17 -1.29 6.16
CA ALA A 319 -9.92 -0.54 7.38
C ALA A 319 -9.15 -1.44 8.35
N THR A 320 -8.06 -0.93 8.90
CA THR A 320 -7.18 -1.65 9.82
C THR A 320 -6.93 -0.78 11.05
N LEU A 321 -7.09 -1.32 12.24
CA LEU A 321 -6.83 -0.63 13.50
C LEU A 321 -5.58 -1.22 14.16
N TRP A 322 -4.62 -0.35 14.40
CA TRP A 322 -3.40 -0.64 15.15
C TRP A 322 -3.47 -0.01 16.54
N GLU A 323 -3.01 -0.72 17.57
CA GLU A 323 -2.84 -0.22 18.94
C GLU A 323 -1.36 -0.14 19.29
N ILE A 324 -0.91 1.03 19.71
CA ILE A 324 0.48 1.34 20.07
C ILE A 324 0.93 0.64 21.36
#